data_e32fd1b0d4f7b956ca48bbce00a7bc08
#
_entry.id   e32fd1b0d4f7b956ca48bbce00a7bc08
#
_cell.length_a   1.000
_cell.length_b   1.000
_cell.length_c   1.000
_cell.angle_alpha   90.00
_cell.angle_beta   90.00
_cell.angle_gamma   90.00
#
_symmetry.space_group_name_H-M   'P 1'
#
loop_
_entity.id
_entity.type
_entity.pdbx_description
1 polymer ?
#
loop_
_entity_poly.entity_id
_entity_poly.type
_entity_poly.pdbx_seq_one_letter_code
_entity_poly.pdbx_strand_id
1 'polypeptide(L)'
;MSGIPDKSIGAKLLHPRRSLGTRYRVQAERFLENGGDSDIVWAEQMAAKAVLHDFTDPMNWKVLVRSRISLGDAGGVFSCLKDLFSVLGRDPALTDLLIEVDILEHGGAILREALRIDPLDPDRWLEEDKPIDEFLAKVRSLDFTDPRANLLYSRRLERLLSKGMEDEYLVHAPILLSQRPMNHEAWTKLGRIHERRGESDRAWHCYDQAQVAYPPCGEKDRYMERMADIMDGQTGRAWSRPAVESRSAFLEGLQRYANVDAEEGYQDHEEADGEDVDPITL
;
A
#
# COMPACT_ATOMS: atom_id res chain seq x y z
N MET A 1 15.85 -30.29 6.20
CA MET A 1 14.55 -30.15 5.50
C MET A 1 14.30 -28.65 5.32
N SER A 2 14.64 -28.12 4.14
CA SER A 2 14.47 -26.69 3.83
C SER A 2 13.00 -26.45 3.49
N GLY A 3 12.30 -25.73 4.36
CA GLY A 3 10.94 -25.30 4.10
C GLY A 3 10.92 -24.36 2.90
N ILE A 4 10.22 -24.72 1.86
CA ILE A 4 9.89 -23.85 0.73
C ILE A 4 9.10 -22.68 1.30
N PRO A 5 9.54 -21.40 1.16
CA PRO A 5 8.75 -20.28 1.60
C PRO A 5 7.40 -20.32 0.86
N ASP A 6 6.32 -20.33 1.60
CA ASP A 6 4.97 -20.39 1.06
C ASP A 6 4.67 -19.15 0.21
N LYS A 7 4.96 -19.26 -1.10
CA LYS A 7 4.65 -18.20 -2.09
C LYS A 7 3.16 -17.82 -2.08
N SER A 8 2.31 -18.65 -1.48
CA SER A 8 0.86 -18.39 -1.38
C SER A 8 0.52 -17.29 -0.38
N ILE A 9 1.30 -17.11 0.68
CA ILE A 9 1.07 -16.06 1.69
C ILE A 9 1.38 -14.69 1.11
N GLY A 10 2.50 -14.54 0.39
CA GLY A 10 2.83 -13.28 -0.29
C GLY A 10 1.77 -12.87 -1.31
N ALA A 11 1.28 -13.80 -2.14
CA ALA A 11 0.23 -13.53 -3.11
C ALA A 11 -1.12 -13.16 -2.45
N LYS A 12 -1.45 -13.72 -1.29
CA LYS A 12 -2.66 -13.40 -0.53
C LYS A 12 -2.63 -11.99 0.08
N LEU A 13 -1.44 -11.52 0.47
CA LEU A 13 -1.24 -10.16 0.99
C LEU A 13 -1.24 -9.10 -0.11
N LEU A 14 -0.92 -9.47 -1.36
CA LEU A 14 -0.84 -8.56 -2.49
C LEU A 14 -2.21 -8.06 -2.96
N HIS A 15 -3.25 -8.91 -2.85
CA HIS A 15 -4.59 -8.60 -3.32
C HIS A 15 -5.62 -8.92 -2.24
N PRO A 16 -6.10 -7.90 -1.50
CA PRO A 16 -7.12 -8.11 -0.49
C PRO A 16 -8.33 -8.84 -1.06
N ARG A 17 -8.69 -9.96 -0.43
CA ARG A 17 -9.88 -10.74 -0.76
C ARG A 17 -11.02 -10.31 0.15
N ARG A 18 -11.57 -9.11 -0.09
CA ARG A 18 -12.56 -8.45 0.78
C ARG A 18 -13.73 -9.34 1.19
N SER A 19 -14.34 -10.05 0.24
CA SER A 19 -15.46 -10.96 0.54
C SER A 19 -15.05 -12.08 1.49
N LEU A 20 -13.84 -12.60 1.36
CA LEU A 20 -13.32 -13.67 2.21
C LEU A 20 -12.94 -13.11 3.59
N GLY A 21 -12.32 -11.94 3.67
CA GLY A 21 -12.05 -11.23 4.91
C GLY A 21 -13.34 -10.98 5.71
N THR A 22 -14.36 -10.40 5.07
CA THR A 22 -15.67 -10.19 5.68
C THR A 22 -16.31 -11.49 6.18
N ARG A 23 -16.23 -12.57 5.41
CA ARG A 23 -16.77 -13.87 5.82
C ARG A 23 -16.11 -14.40 7.09
N TYR A 24 -14.79 -14.33 7.17
CA TYR A 24 -14.07 -14.74 8.37
C TYR A 24 -14.37 -13.84 9.57
N ARG A 25 -14.46 -12.53 9.36
CA ARG A 25 -14.85 -11.58 10.41
C ARG A 25 -16.23 -11.91 11.01
N VAL A 26 -17.24 -12.12 10.17
CA VAL A 26 -18.59 -12.47 10.64
C VAL A 26 -18.59 -13.78 11.44
N GLN A 27 -17.76 -14.75 11.05
CA GLN A 27 -17.58 -15.98 11.84
C GLN A 27 -16.94 -15.70 13.20
N ALA A 28 -15.90 -14.86 13.24
CA ALA A 28 -15.24 -14.47 14.48
C ALA A 28 -16.20 -13.75 15.44
N GLU A 29 -17.00 -12.82 14.91
CA GLU A 29 -18.02 -12.09 15.69
C GLU A 29 -19.03 -13.04 16.33
N ARG A 30 -19.53 -14.05 15.60
CA ARG A 30 -20.45 -15.07 16.11
C ARG A 30 -19.82 -15.90 17.25
N PHE A 31 -18.57 -16.31 17.11
CA PHE A 31 -17.86 -17.03 18.17
C PHE A 31 -17.68 -16.16 19.42
N LEU A 32 -17.37 -14.87 19.27
CA LEU A 32 -17.30 -13.93 20.39
C LEU A 32 -18.65 -13.73 21.10
N GLU A 33 -19.76 -13.76 20.34
CA GLU A 33 -21.11 -13.66 20.89
C GLU A 33 -21.50 -14.90 21.71
N ASN A 34 -21.05 -16.10 21.31
CA ASN A 34 -21.27 -17.34 22.06
C ASN A 34 -20.57 -17.33 23.43
N GLY A 35 -19.37 -16.75 23.53
CA GLY A 35 -18.70 -16.43 24.80
C GLY A 35 -18.08 -17.61 25.55
N GLY A 36 -18.02 -18.82 24.98
CA GLY A 36 -17.33 -19.95 25.57
C GLY A 36 -15.80 -19.87 25.36
N ASP A 37 -14.99 -20.42 26.28
CA ASP A 37 -13.53 -20.37 26.20
C ASP A 37 -13.01 -20.93 24.85
N SER A 38 -13.56 -22.06 24.39
CA SER A 38 -13.23 -22.62 23.07
C SER A 38 -13.68 -21.71 21.93
N ASP A 39 -14.82 -21.04 22.05
CA ASP A 39 -15.34 -20.14 21.03
C ASP A 39 -14.46 -18.90 20.90
N ILE A 40 -13.94 -18.37 22.00
CA ILE A 40 -12.99 -17.24 21.96
C ILE A 40 -11.71 -17.61 21.22
N VAL A 41 -11.19 -18.82 21.40
CA VAL A 41 -10.03 -19.33 20.63
C VAL A 41 -10.35 -19.41 19.13
N TRP A 42 -11.53 -19.93 18.77
CA TRP A 42 -11.95 -19.96 17.37
C TRP A 42 -12.18 -18.56 16.80
N ALA A 43 -12.70 -17.65 17.61
CA ALA A 43 -12.89 -16.25 17.22
C ALA A 43 -11.55 -15.58 16.83
N GLU A 44 -10.51 -15.79 17.64
CA GLU A 44 -9.16 -15.27 17.34
C GLU A 44 -8.63 -15.82 16.02
N GLN A 45 -8.72 -17.13 15.80
CA GLN A 45 -8.24 -17.74 14.58
C GLN A 45 -8.98 -17.22 13.31
N MET A 46 -10.31 -17.04 13.42
CA MET A 46 -11.10 -16.50 12.32
C MET A 46 -10.77 -15.01 12.09
N ALA A 47 -10.62 -14.23 13.16
CA ALA A 47 -10.22 -12.82 13.07
C ALA A 47 -8.82 -12.64 12.46
N ALA A 48 -7.86 -13.48 12.83
CA ALA A 48 -6.53 -13.49 12.22
C ALA A 48 -6.60 -13.78 10.70
N LYS A 49 -7.44 -14.76 10.29
CA LYS A 49 -7.70 -15.01 8.87
C LYS A 49 -8.39 -13.83 8.18
N ALA A 50 -9.29 -13.13 8.86
CA ALA A 50 -9.94 -11.94 8.31
C ALA A 50 -8.93 -10.85 7.97
N VAL A 51 -8.01 -10.53 8.89
CA VAL A 51 -6.91 -9.57 8.65
C VAL A 51 -5.98 -10.06 7.54
N LEU A 52 -5.62 -11.36 7.54
CA LEU A 52 -4.76 -11.94 6.51
C LEU A 52 -5.38 -11.80 5.11
N HIS A 53 -6.68 -11.96 4.97
CA HIS A 53 -7.35 -11.85 3.68
C HIS A 53 -7.70 -10.41 3.30
N ASP A 54 -7.99 -9.56 4.28
CA ASP A 54 -8.27 -8.14 4.04
C ASP A 54 -7.78 -7.27 5.21
N PHE A 55 -6.53 -6.89 5.14
CA PHE A 55 -5.92 -5.94 6.08
C PHE A 55 -6.39 -4.49 5.88
N THR A 56 -7.11 -4.20 4.81
CA THR A 56 -7.60 -2.84 4.50
C THR A 56 -8.93 -2.52 5.18
N ASP A 57 -9.64 -3.53 5.73
CA ASP A 57 -10.86 -3.32 6.52
C ASP A 57 -10.52 -3.11 8.00
N PRO A 58 -10.76 -1.92 8.57
CA PRO A 58 -10.48 -1.63 9.97
C PRO A 58 -11.27 -2.51 10.94
N MET A 59 -12.41 -3.07 10.52
CA MET A 59 -13.22 -3.94 11.38
C MET A 59 -12.55 -5.29 11.61
N ASN A 60 -11.76 -5.79 10.66
CA ASN A 60 -11.01 -7.03 10.83
C ASN A 60 -9.98 -6.90 11.97
N TRP A 61 -9.27 -5.76 12.02
CA TRP A 61 -8.33 -5.45 13.10
C TRP A 61 -9.03 -5.32 14.45
N LYS A 62 -10.18 -4.65 14.49
CA LYS A 62 -10.96 -4.47 15.73
C LYS A 62 -11.40 -5.80 16.32
N VAL A 63 -11.89 -6.71 15.49
CA VAL A 63 -12.32 -8.04 15.94
C VAL A 63 -11.12 -8.86 16.42
N LEU A 64 -9.99 -8.80 15.75
CA LEU A 64 -8.76 -9.50 16.16
C LEU A 64 -8.26 -9.01 17.53
N VAL A 65 -8.14 -7.69 17.72
CA VAL A 65 -7.72 -7.13 19.01
C VAL A 65 -8.71 -7.50 20.11
N ARG A 66 -10.02 -7.40 19.85
CA ARG A 66 -11.07 -7.79 20.82
C ARG A 66 -10.95 -9.26 21.22
N SER A 67 -10.74 -10.17 20.25
CA SER A 67 -10.58 -11.61 20.53
C SER A 67 -9.37 -11.88 21.41
N ARG A 68 -8.23 -11.23 21.14
CA ARG A 68 -7.00 -11.38 21.92
C ARG A 68 -7.10 -10.79 23.33
N ILE A 69 -7.81 -9.66 23.49
CA ILE A 69 -8.14 -9.11 24.82
C ILE A 69 -9.00 -10.11 25.59
N SER A 70 -10.03 -10.71 24.98
CA SER A 70 -10.88 -11.72 25.60
C SER A 70 -10.13 -12.99 26.02
N LEU A 71 -9.02 -13.32 25.33
CA LEU A 71 -8.10 -14.41 25.71
C LEU A 71 -7.10 -14.03 26.80
N GLY A 72 -6.99 -12.75 27.18
CA GLY A 72 -5.91 -12.27 28.04
C GLY A 72 -4.54 -12.31 27.39
N ASP A 73 -4.48 -12.38 26.06
CA ASP A 73 -3.24 -12.49 25.29
C ASP A 73 -2.63 -11.10 25.01
N ALA A 74 -1.93 -10.56 26.01
CA ALA A 74 -1.24 -9.27 25.92
C ALA A 74 -0.19 -9.25 24.78
N GLY A 75 0.57 -10.33 24.63
CA GLY A 75 1.57 -10.45 23.57
C GLY A 75 0.95 -10.42 22.18
N GLY A 76 -0.19 -11.10 22.01
CA GLY A 76 -0.97 -11.08 20.79
C GLY A 76 -1.53 -9.70 20.45
N VAL A 77 -2.07 -8.98 21.44
CA VAL A 77 -2.57 -7.60 21.23
C VAL A 77 -1.43 -6.70 20.80
N PHE A 78 -0.29 -6.74 21.48
CA PHE A 78 0.90 -5.96 21.13
C PHE A 78 1.36 -6.26 19.70
N SER A 79 1.47 -7.55 19.35
CA SER A 79 1.84 -7.98 17.98
C SER A 79 0.88 -7.48 16.92
N CYS A 80 -0.44 -7.46 17.22
CA CYS A 80 -1.46 -6.95 16.30
C CYS A 80 -1.31 -5.44 16.07
N LEU A 81 -1.05 -4.65 17.11
CA LEU A 81 -0.83 -3.21 17.00
C LEU A 81 0.47 -2.90 16.23
N LYS A 82 1.54 -3.64 16.51
CA LYS A 82 2.79 -3.54 15.78
C LYS A 82 2.60 -3.83 14.29
N ASP A 83 1.86 -4.88 13.97
CA ASP A 83 1.54 -5.26 12.60
C ASP A 83 0.71 -4.18 11.88
N LEU A 84 -0.30 -3.61 12.56
CA LEU A 84 -1.06 -2.48 12.03
C LEU A 84 -0.19 -1.26 11.77
N PHE A 85 0.73 -0.91 12.68
CA PHE A 85 1.62 0.23 12.50
C PHE A 85 2.55 0.03 11.29
N SER A 86 3.05 -1.20 11.09
CA SER A 86 3.80 -1.54 9.88
C SER A 86 2.98 -1.34 8.60
N VAL A 87 1.71 -1.78 8.60
CA VAL A 87 0.77 -1.56 7.47
C VAL A 87 0.52 -0.08 7.21
N LEU A 88 0.45 0.74 8.28
CA LEU A 88 0.30 2.19 8.17
C LEU A 88 1.61 2.89 7.75
N GLY A 89 2.70 2.14 7.58
CA GLY A 89 4.02 2.68 7.25
C GLY A 89 4.57 3.59 8.36
N ARG A 90 4.27 3.32 9.62
CA ARG A 90 4.80 4.06 10.78
C ARG A 90 6.14 3.50 11.19
N ASP A 91 6.95 4.36 11.80
CA ASP A 91 8.25 3.99 12.37
C ASP A 91 8.06 2.84 13.39
N PRO A 92 8.80 1.72 13.24
CA PRO A 92 8.77 0.63 14.20
C PRO A 92 9.14 1.05 15.63
N ALA A 93 9.98 2.08 15.81
CA ALA A 93 10.34 2.61 17.12
C ALA A 93 9.12 3.12 17.92
N LEU A 94 8.04 3.56 17.25
CA LEU A 94 6.81 3.94 17.93
C LEU A 94 6.16 2.79 18.70
N THR A 95 6.45 1.55 18.34
CA THR A 95 5.93 0.37 19.05
C THR A 95 6.62 0.16 20.39
N ASP A 96 7.85 0.64 20.57
CA ASP A 96 8.59 0.51 21.83
C ASP A 96 7.94 1.33 22.95
N LEU A 97 7.25 2.43 22.59
CA LEU A 97 6.45 3.22 23.53
C LEU A 97 5.26 2.46 24.12
N LEU A 98 4.82 1.38 23.47
CA LEU A 98 3.69 0.56 23.95
C LEU A 98 4.12 -0.48 24.99
N ILE A 99 5.42 -0.69 25.22
CA ILE A 99 5.92 -1.74 26.15
C ILE A 99 5.53 -1.41 27.60
N GLU A 100 5.45 -0.13 27.96
CA GLU A 100 5.12 0.33 29.30
C GLU A 100 3.58 0.47 29.53
N VAL A 101 2.76 0.22 28.51
CA VAL A 101 1.31 0.37 28.56
C VAL A 101 0.64 -0.95 28.92
N ASP A 102 -0.37 -0.92 29.80
CA ASP A 102 -1.27 -2.07 29.98
C ASP A 102 -2.08 -2.27 28.69
N ILE A 103 -1.56 -3.16 27.84
CA ILE A 103 -2.07 -3.37 26.50
C ILE A 103 -3.42 -4.10 26.50
N LEU A 104 -3.74 -4.86 27.54
CA LEU A 104 -5.04 -5.51 27.66
C LEU A 104 -6.13 -4.49 27.99
N GLU A 105 -5.82 -3.49 28.80
CA GLU A 105 -6.76 -2.41 29.13
C GLU A 105 -6.87 -1.40 27.99
N HIS A 106 -5.75 -0.96 27.44
CA HIS A 106 -5.70 0.19 26.53
C HIS A 106 -5.58 -0.16 25.04
N GLY A 107 -5.25 -1.41 24.68
CA GLY A 107 -4.98 -1.81 23.30
C GLY A 107 -6.12 -1.54 22.31
N GLY A 108 -7.37 -1.73 22.77
CA GLY A 108 -8.54 -1.39 21.97
C GLY A 108 -8.72 0.12 21.73
N ALA A 109 -8.32 0.96 22.69
CA ALA A 109 -8.35 2.42 22.55
C ALA A 109 -7.24 2.90 21.60
N ILE A 110 -6.03 2.36 21.77
CA ILE A 110 -4.87 2.64 20.90
C ILE A 110 -5.19 2.28 19.45
N LEU A 111 -5.78 1.10 19.21
CA LEU A 111 -6.22 0.69 17.87
C LEU A 111 -7.20 1.69 17.26
N ARG A 112 -8.23 2.08 18.01
CA ARG A 112 -9.25 3.03 17.53
C ARG A 112 -8.64 4.37 17.19
N GLU A 113 -7.75 4.88 18.04
CA GLU A 113 -7.10 6.16 17.84
C GLU A 113 -6.12 6.13 16.66
N ALA A 114 -5.34 5.05 16.51
CA ALA A 114 -4.46 4.86 15.36
C ALA A 114 -5.24 4.88 14.04
N LEU A 115 -6.38 4.18 14.00
CA LEU A 115 -7.25 4.14 12.80
C LEU A 115 -8.07 5.43 12.60
N ARG A 116 -8.26 6.23 13.63
CA ARG A 116 -8.87 7.57 13.53
C ARG A 116 -7.88 8.57 12.94
N ILE A 117 -6.66 8.57 13.45
CA ILE A 117 -5.60 9.47 12.97
C ILE A 117 -5.16 9.11 11.55
N ASP A 118 -5.10 7.81 11.23
CA ASP A 118 -4.58 7.32 9.96
C ASP A 118 -5.49 6.21 9.40
N PRO A 119 -6.62 6.58 8.77
CA PRO A 119 -7.59 5.63 8.25
C PRO A 119 -7.01 4.71 7.17
N LEU A 120 -7.34 3.41 7.24
CA LEU A 120 -7.01 2.44 6.19
C LEU A 120 -7.79 2.68 4.90
N ASP A 121 -8.98 3.27 5.00
CA ASP A 121 -9.79 3.65 3.84
C ASP A 121 -9.22 4.91 3.19
N PRO A 122 -8.82 4.85 1.90
CA PRO A 122 -8.20 5.98 1.23
C PRO A 122 -9.14 7.18 1.04
N ASP A 123 -10.45 6.96 0.93
CA ASP A 123 -11.42 8.05 0.78
C ASP A 123 -11.55 8.83 2.09
N ARG A 124 -11.69 8.12 3.22
CA ARG A 124 -11.70 8.73 4.55
C ARG A 124 -10.38 9.41 4.89
N TRP A 125 -9.24 8.83 4.47
CA TRP A 125 -7.93 9.43 4.64
C TRP A 125 -7.84 10.78 3.94
N LEU A 126 -8.41 10.91 2.73
CA LEU A 126 -8.40 12.15 1.95
C LEU A 126 -9.36 13.23 2.49
N GLU A 127 -10.45 12.83 3.18
CA GLU A 127 -11.42 13.75 3.80
C GLU A 127 -10.83 14.48 5.01
N GLU A 128 -9.90 13.85 5.73
CA GLU A 128 -9.16 14.49 6.80
C GLU A 128 -8.09 15.41 6.19
N ASP A 129 -7.99 16.63 6.68
CA ASP A 129 -7.05 17.67 6.18
C ASP A 129 -5.60 17.25 6.48
N LYS A 130 -5.11 16.28 5.71
CA LYS A 130 -3.77 15.69 5.87
C LYS A 130 -2.74 16.53 5.14
N PRO A 131 -1.53 16.68 5.71
CA PRO A 131 -0.42 17.30 5.02
C PRO A 131 0.02 16.42 3.84
N ILE A 132 -0.45 16.79 2.64
CA ILE A 132 -0.14 16.05 1.41
C ILE A 132 1.37 16.03 1.17
N ASP A 133 2.06 17.11 1.46
CA ASP A 133 3.51 17.22 1.29
C ASP A 133 4.29 16.19 2.13
N GLU A 134 3.88 15.98 3.40
CA GLU A 134 4.46 14.94 4.26
C GLU A 134 4.18 13.54 3.71
N PHE A 135 2.98 13.32 3.18
CA PHE A 135 2.62 12.06 2.54
C PHE A 135 3.50 11.79 1.30
N LEU A 136 3.67 12.78 0.43
CA LEU A 136 4.50 12.67 -0.77
C LEU A 136 5.99 12.53 -0.41
N ALA A 137 6.48 13.25 0.60
CA ALA A 137 7.83 13.09 1.12
C ALA A 137 8.07 11.65 1.62
N LYS A 138 7.09 11.07 2.33
CA LYS A 138 7.17 9.69 2.78
C LYS A 138 7.12 8.68 1.62
N VAL A 139 6.40 8.95 0.55
CA VAL A 139 6.44 8.14 -0.68
C VAL A 139 7.85 8.17 -1.30
N ARG A 140 8.50 9.34 -1.31
CA ARG A 140 9.87 9.48 -1.86
C ARG A 140 10.94 8.76 -1.02
N SER A 141 10.80 8.77 0.30
CA SER A 141 11.78 8.10 1.19
C SER A 141 11.85 6.59 1.01
N LEU A 142 10.84 5.98 0.36
CA LEU A 142 10.74 4.54 0.08
C LEU A 142 10.90 3.62 1.31
N ASP A 143 10.73 4.14 2.51
CA ASP A 143 10.95 3.43 3.77
C ASP A 143 9.76 2.54 4.17
N PHE A 144 9.28 1.74 3.21
CA PHE A 144 8.22 0.76 3.46
C PHE A 144 8.81 -0.64 3.67
N THR A 145 9.09 -0.97 4.91
CA THR A 145 9.51 -2.32 5.29
C THR A 145 8.41 -3.36 5.06
N ASP A 146 7.14 -2.94 5.08
CA ASP A 146 5.97 -3.80 4.87
C ASP A 146 5.36 -3.58 3.47
N PRO A 147 5.30 -4.61 2.62
CA PRO A 147 4.69 -4.49 1.28
C PRO A 147 3.20 -4.10 1.31
N ARG A 148 2.50 -4.28 2.44
CA ARG A 148 1.11 -3.84 2.61
C ARG A 148 1.01 -2.32 2.73
N ALA A 149 2.01 -1.68 3.34
CA ALA A 149 2.10 -0.22 3.40
C ALA A 149 2.18 0.37 1.99
N ASN A 150 3.03 -0.17 1.12
CA ASN A 150 3.11 0.27 -0.27
C ASN A 150 1.75 0.21 -0.99
N LEU A 151 0.96 -0.86 -0.79
CA LEU A 151 -0.38 -0.95 -1.36
C LEU A 151 -1.33 0.12 -0.81
N LEU A 152 -1.28 0.37 0.49
CA LEU A 152 -2.09 1.40 1.14
C LEU A 152 -1.74 2.79 0.57
N TYR A 153 -0.44 3.10 0.48
CA TYR A 153 0.04 4.37 -0.07
C TYR A 153 -0.28 4.52 -1.56
N SER A 154 -0.18 3.45 -2.36
CA SER A 154 -0.61 3.47 -3.76
C SER A 154 -2.08 3.85 -3.90
N ARG A 155 -2.97 3.32 -3.05
CA ARG A 155 -4.40 3.64 -3.06
C ARG A 155 -4.69 5.08 -2.59
N ARG A 156 -3.94 5.57 -1.60
CA ARG A 156 -4.03 6.98 -1.17
C ARG A 156 -3.58 7.93 -2.27
N LEU A 157 -2.47 7.60 -2.93
CA LEU A 157 -1.96 8.36 -4.07
C LEU A 157 -2.98 8.43 -5.21
N GLU A 158 -3.69 7.32 -5.50
CA GLU A 158 -4.77 7.33 -6.48
C GLU A 158 -5.90 8.31 -6.14
N ARG A 159 -6.17 8.55 -4.86
CA ARG A 159 -7.21 9.50 -4.43
C ARG A 159 -6.82 10.94 -4.69
N LEU A 160 -5.54 11.27 -4.76
CA LEU A 160 -5.09 12.62 -5.13
C LEU A 160 -5.54 12.98 -6.56
N LEU A 161 -5.76 12.02 -7.45
CA LEU A 161 -6.34 12.27 -8.77
C LEU A 161 -7.72 12.92 -8.69
N SER A 162 -8.52 12.61 -7.68
CA SER A 162 -9.83 13.25 -7.47
C SER A 162 -9.72 14.73 -7.03
N LYS A 163 -8.56 15.13 -6.52
CA LYS A 163 -8.20 16.52 -6.19
C LYS A 163 -7.53 17.26 -7.36
N GLY A 164 -7.42 16.63 -8.53
CA GLY A 164 -6.76 17.21 -9.70
C GLY A 164 -5.23 17.14 -9.67
N MET A 165 -4.63 16.41 -8.74
CA MET A 165 -3.19 16.25 -8.57
C MET A 165 -2.63 15.12 -9.45
N GLU A 166 -2.85 15.23 -10.77
CA GLU A 166 -2.42 14.17 -11.71
C GLU A 166 -0.89 14.18 -11.90
N ASP A 167 -0.26 15.32 -11.87
CA ASP A 167 1.19 15.42 -12.05
C ASP A 167 1.92 14.81 -10.86
N GLU A 168 1.43 15.03 -9.63
CA GLU A 168 1.96 14.36 -8.42
C GLU A 168 1.80 12.84 -8.49
N TYR A 169 0.67 12.38 -9.01
CA TYR A 169 0.47 10.94 -9.23
C TYR A 169 1.49 10.37 -10.22
N LEU A 170 1.75 11.07 -11.33
CA LEU A 170 2.68 10.62 -12.38
C LEU A 170 4.14 10.57 -11.89
N VAL A 171 4.50 11.44 -10.96
CA VAL A 171 5.85 11.44 -10.34
C VAL A 171 5.97 10.32 -9.31
N HIS A 172 4.99 10.15 -8.42
CA HIS A 172 5.14 9.29 -7.24
C HIS A 172 4.68 7.82 -7.46
N ALA A 173 3.76 7.56 -8.41
CA ALA A 173 3.32 6.18 -8.68
C ALA A 173 4.46 5.28 -9.19
N PRO A 174 5.39 5.73 -10.07
CA PRO A 174 6.58 4.97 -10.46
C PRO A 174 7.47 4.58 -9.27
N ILE A 175 7.62 5.48 -8.29
CA ILE A 175 8.43 5.22 -7.08
C ILE A 175 7.84 4.03 -6.30
N LEU A 176 6.53 4.04 -6.02
CA LEU A 176 5.87 2.92 -5.35
C LEU A 176 5.91 1.63 -6.18
N LEU A 177 5.81 1.74 -7.50
CA LEU A 177 5.86 0.59 -8.42
C LEU A 177 7.27 0.01 -8.56
N SER A 178 8.33 0.81 -8.41
CA SER A 178 9.72 0.31 -8.39
C SER A 178 9.97 -0.63 -7.21
N GLN A 179 9.41 -0.31 -6.04
CA GLN A 179 9.47 -1.19 -4.88
C GLN A 179 8.55 -2.42 -5.02
N ARG A 180 7.40 -2.23 -5.65
CA ARG A 180 6.37 -3.27 -5.74
C ARG A 180 5.82 -3.42 -7.15
N PRO A 181 6.60 -3.99 -8.07
CA PRO A 181 6.21 -4.15 -9.47
C PRO A 181 5.00 -5.08 -9.68
N MET A 182 4.62 -5.86 -8.67
CA MET A 182 3.45 -6.76 -8.73
C MET A 182 2.10 -6.08 -8.45
N ASN A 183 2.07 -4.76 -8.23
CA ASN A 183 0.83 -4.00 -8.03
C ASN A 183 0.15 -3.70 -9.37
N HIS A 184 -0.62 -4.67 -9.90
CA HIS A 184 -1.30 -4.53 -11.20
C HIS A 184 -2.36 -3.43 -11.22
N GLU A 185 -2.99 -3.12 -10.08
CA GLU A 185 -3.99 -2.04 -9.97
C GLU A 185 -3.33 -0.68 -10.28
N ALA A 186 -2.19 -0.41 -9.64
CA ALA A 186 -1.44 0.83 -9.87
C ALA A 186 -0.89 0.91 -11.31
N TRP A 187 -0.36 -0.19 -11.87
CA TRP A 187 0.02 -0.24 -13.28
C TRP A 187 -1.12 0.07 -14.21
N THR A 188 -2.29 -0.53 -13.98
CA THR A 188 -3.51 -0.27 -14.77
C THR A 188 -3.91 1.20 -14.70
N LYS A 189 -3.86 1.79 -13.51
CA LYS A 189 -4.22 3.20 -13.31
C LYS A 189 -3.26 4.13 -14.04
N LEU A 190 -1.96 3.90 -13.89
CA LEU A 190 -0.91 4.65 -14.58
C LEU A 190 -1.07 4.55 -16.11
N GLY A 191 -1.34 3.34 -16.62
CA GLY A 191 -1.60 3.10 -18.03
C GLY A 191 -2.77 3.91 -18.57
N ARG A 192 -3.88 3.98 -17.83
CA ARG A 192 -5.06 4.79 -18.22
C ARG A 192 -4.76 6.29 -18.28
N ILE A 193 -3.89 6.79 -17.42
CA ILE A 193 -3.48 8.19 -17.46
C ILE A 193 -2.64 8.45 -18.71
N HIS A 194 -1.63 7.63 -18.97
CA HIS A 194 -0.80 7.75 -20.17
C HIS A 194 -1.63 7.61 -21.47
N GLU A 195 -2.61 6.70 -21.49
CA GLU A 195 -3.54 6.54 -22.63
C GLU A 195 -4.33 7.84 -22.88
N ARG A 196 -4.90 8.46 -21.84
CA ARG A 196 -5.61 9.75 -21.97
C ARG A 196 -4.71 10.89 -22.45
N ARG A 197 -3.42 10.86 -22.08
CA ARG A 197 -2.42 11.87 -22.50
C ARG A 197 -1.90 11.60 -23.92
N GLY A 198 -2.32 10.52 -24.58
CA GLY A 198 -1.84 10.12 -25.91
C GLY A 198 -0.41 9.54 -25.90
N GLU A 199 0.10 9.18 -24.75
CA GLU A 199 1.43 8.59 -24.56
C GLU A 199 1.35 7.07 -24.75
N SER A 200 1.07 6.65 -26.01
CA SER A 200 0.68 5.27 -26.33
C SER A 200 1.69 4.21 -25.91
N ASP A 201 2.98 4.48 -26.07
CA ASP A 201 4.03 3.51 -25.71
C ASP A 201 4.12 3.31 -24.19
N ARG A 202 4.03 4.38 -23.41
CA ARG A 202 4.00 4.32 -21.95
C ARG A 202 2.75 3.60 -21.45
N ALA A 203 1.60 3.90 -22.04
CA ALA A 203 0.35 3.21 -21.72
C ALA A 203 0.47 1.70 -21.97
N TRP A 204 1.02 1.30 -23.11
CA TRP A 204 1.24 -0.11 -23.44
C TRP A 204 2.14 -0.80 -22.41
N HIS A 205 3.28 -0.18 -22.06
CA HIS A 205 4.19 -0.75 -21.06
C HIS A 205 3.52 -0.92 -19.69
N CYS A 206 2.74 0.05 -19.26
CA CYS A 206 2.00 -0.05 -18.00
C CYS A 206 0.99 -1.20 -18.02
N TYR A 207 0.20 -1.35 -19.09
CA TYR A 207 -0.76 -2.45 -19.23
C TYR A 207 -0.08 -3.80 -19.38
N ASP A 208 1.07 -3.85 -20.04
CA ASP A 208 1.87 -5.06 -20.15
C ASP A 208 2.39 -5.50 -18.77
N GLN A 209 2.90 -4.56 -17.95
CA GLN A 209 3.29 -4.85 -16.57
C GLN A 209 2.11 -5.27 -15.68
N ALA A 210 0.94 -4.64 -15.83
CA ALA A 210 -0.27 -5.06 -15.14
C ALA A 210 -0.63 -6.51 -15.44
N GLN A 211 -0.53 -6.92 -16.72
CA GLN A 211 -0.84 -8.29 -17.14
C GLN A 211 0.23 -9.30 -16.72
N VAL A 212 1.51 -8.89 -16.68
CA VAL A 212 2.60 -9.72 -16.11
C VAL A 212 2.37 -9.95 -14.62
N ALA A 213 2.01 -8.90 -13.88
CA ALA A 213 1.75 -8.98 -12.44
C ALA A 213 0.49 -9.81 -12.11
N TYR A 214 -0.55 -9.69 -12.94
CA TYR A 214 -1.81 -10.41 -12.78
C TYR A 214 -2.39 -10.79 -14.15
N PRO A 215 -2.07 -11.97 -14.70
CA PRO A 215 -2.50 -12.40 -16.03
C PRO A 215 -4.01 -12.31 -16.31
N PRO A 216 -4.94 -12.56 -15.34
CA PRO A 216 -6.37 -12.40 -15.57
C PRO A 216 -6.84 -10.95 -15.76
N CYS A 217 -5.99 -9.95 -15.58
CA CYS A 217 -6.35 -8.54 -15.70
C CYS A 217 -6.83 -8.19 -17.14
N GLY A 218 -6.17 -8.72 -18.19
CA GLY A 218 -6.56 -8.55 -19.59
C GLY A 218 -6.53 -7.12 -20.12
N GLU A 219 -5.96 -6.16 -19.39
CA GLU A 219 -5.98 -4.73 -19.77
C GLU A 219 -5.12 -4.44 -20.99
N LYS A 220 -4.01 -5.15 -21.16
CA LYS A 220 -3.18 -5.02 -22.36
C LYS A 220 -3.94 -5.41 -23.63
N ASP A 221 -4.66 -6.53 -23.58
CA ASP A 221 -5.40 -7.03 -24.73
C ASP A 221 -6.52 -6.06 -25.11
N ARG A 222 -7.28 -5.57 -24.12
CA ARG A 222 -8.29 -4.52 -24.32
C ARG A 222 -7.71 -3.21 -24.87
N TYR A 223 -6.50 -2.85 -24.42
CA TYR A 223 -5.80 -1.67 -24.96
C TYR A 223 -5.43 -1.88 -26.43
N MET A 224 -4.92 -3.07 -26.78
CA MET A 224 -4.59 -3.40 -28.17
C MET A 224 -5.82 -3.38 -29.08
N GLU A 225 -6.98 -3.85 -28.62
CA GLU A 225 -8.26 -3.75 -29.34
C GLU A 225 -8.63 -2.29 -29.59
N ARG A 226 -8.60 -1.43 -28.56
CA ARG A 226 -8.89 0.01 -28.71
C ARG A 226 -7.94 0.71 -29.68
N MET A 227 -6.65 0.35 -29.65
CA MET A 227 -5.67 0.91 -30.57
C MET A 227 -5.89 0.47 -32.00
N ALA A 228 -6.30 -0.79 -32.24
CA ALA A 228 -6.67 -1.27 -33.57
C ALA A 228 -7.86 -0.49 -34.14
N ASP A 229 -8.93 -0.29 -33.35
CA ASP A 229 -10.09 0.48 -33.75
C ASP A 229 -9.74 1.94 -34.12
N ILE A 230 -8.85 2.57 -33.38
CA ILE A 230 -8.38 3.94 -33.65
C ILE A 230 -7.59 3.98 -34.97
N MET A 231 -6.77 2.96 -35.25
CA MET A 231 -5.94 2.90 -36.44
C MET A 231 -6.74 2.60 -37.72
N ASP A 232 -7.76 1.76 -37.62
CA ASP A 232 -8.66 1.46 -38.75
C ASP A 232 -9.43 2.71 -39.21
N GLY A 233 -9.64 3.67 -38.30
CA GLY A 233 -10.29 4.95 -38.60
C GLY A 233 -9.35 6.08 -39.08
N GLN A 234 -8.03 5.91 -39.02
CA GLN A 234 -7.05 6.96 -39.34
C GLN A 234 -6.13 6.56 -40.50
N THR A 235 -6.26 7.26 -41.60
CA THR A 235 -5.28 7.18 -42.73
C THR A 235 -4.06 8.03 -42.38
N GLY A 236 -2.97 7.44 -41.85
CA GLY A 236 -1.73 8.21 -41.84
C GLY A 236 -0.58 7.84 -40.93
N ARG A 237 -0.71 7.25 -39.79
CA ARG A 237 0.44 6.85 -38.97
C ARG A 237 0.12 5.60 -38.17
N ALA A 238 0.65 4.48 -38.65
CA ALA A 238 0.51 3.22 -37.94
C ALA A 238 1.34 3.25 -36.64
N TRP A 239 0.68 3.27 -35.46
CA TRP A 239 1.35 2.92 -34.22
C TRP A 239 1.70 1.43 -34.26
N SER A 240 2.93 1.08 -33.92
CA SER A 240 3.34 -0.31 -33.74
C SER A 240 3.59 -0.54 -32.25
N ARG A 241 3.11 -1.69 -31.73
CA ARG A 241 3.37 -2.03 -30.35
C ARG A 241 4.88 -2.01 -30.05
N PRO A 242 5.29 -1.50 -28.89
CA PRO A 242 6.68 -1.56 -28.46
C PRO A 242 7.21 -3.00 -28.42
N ALA A 243 8.48 -3.18 -28.75
CA ALA A 243 9.12 -4.48 -28.62
C ALA A 243 9.14 -4.95 -27.16
N VAL A 244 9.04 -6.25 -26.93
CA VAL A 244 9.06 -6.81 -25.56
C VAL A 244 10.36 -6.49 -24.83
N GLU A 245 11.45 -6.37 -25.59
CA GLU A 245 12.78 -6.01 -25.10
C GLU A 245 12.83 -4.59 -24.52
N SER A 246 11.96 -3.68 -24.98
CA SER A 246 11.87 -2.31 -24.46
C SER A 246 11.29 -2.26 -23.02
N ARG A 247 10.71 -3.36 -22.53
CA ARG A 247 10.21 -3.48 -21.16
C ARG A 247 11.29 -3.22 -20.10
N SER A 248 12.46 -3.83 -20.26
CA SER A 248 13.59 -3.64 -19.33
C SER A 248 14.03 -2.19 -19.28
N ALA A 249 14.19 -1.56 -20.45
CA ALA A 249 14.56 -0.14 -20.55
C ALA A 249 13.49 0.78 -19.91
N PHE A 250 12.21 0.46 -20.06
CA PHE A 250 11.11 1.17 -19.41
C PHE A 250 11.19 1.06 -17.87
N LEU A 251 11.39 -0.15 -17.34
CA LEU A 251 11.50 -0.38 -15.89
C LEU A 251 12.76 0.27 -15.30
N GLU A 252 13.88 0.19 -16.00
CA GLU A 252 15.13 0.88 -15.61
C GLU A 252 14.95 2.41 -15.60
N GLY A 253 14.18 2.93 -16.55
CA GLY A 253 13.81 4.35 -16.60
C GLY A 253 13.02 4.76 -15.36
N LEU A 254 12.04 3.96 -14.94
CA LEU A 254 11.26 4.22 -13.72
C LEU A 254 12.12 4.16 -12.45
N GLN A 255 13.02 3.18 -12.35
CA GLN A 255 13.94 3.07 -11.21
C GLN A 255 14.90 4.27 -11.12
N ARG A 256 15.35 4.80 -12.26
CA ARG A 256 16.17 6.03 -12.27
C ARG A 256 15.43 7.23 -11.73
N TYR A 257 14.17 7.41 -12.08
CA TYR A 257 13.32 8.48 -11.51
C TYR A 257 13.19 8.33 -9.99
N ALA A 258 12.97 7.12 -9.49
CA ALA A 258 12.89 6.86 -8.07
C ALA A 258 14.22 7.16 -7.31
N ASN A 259 15.36 6.95 -7.95
CA ASN A 259 16.67 7.19 -7.33
C ASN A 259 17.09 8.66 -7.36
N VAL A 260 16.76 9.42 -8.42
CA VAL A 260 17.11 10.85 -8.53
C VAL A 260 16.40 11.65 -7.42
N ASP A 261 15.11 11.38 -7.19
CA ASP A 261 14.35 12.05 -6.12
C ASP A 261 14.86 11.69 -4.72
N ALA A 262 15.48 10.51 -4.53
CA ALA A 262 16.09 10.11 -3.27
C ALA A 262 17.42 10.83 -3.00
N GLU A 263 18.20 11.14 -4.03
CA GLU A 263 19.48 11.85 -3.91
C GLU A 263 19.27 13.37 -3.69
N GLU A 264 18.28 13.99 -4.34
CA GLU A 264 17.96 15.42 -4.11
C GLU A 264 17.40 15.65 -2.71
N GLY A 265 16.60 14.75 -2.16
CA GLY A 265 16.08 14.85 -0.79
C GLY A 265 17.15 14.70 0.29
N TYR A 266 18.32 14.12 -0.01
CA TYR A 266 19.43 14.00 0.94
C TYR A 266 20.29 15.26 1.00
N GLN A 267 20.42 16.01 -0.10
CA GLN A 267 21.19 17.25 -0.17
C GLN A 267 20.52 18.41 0.57
N ASP A 268 19.20 18.50 0.57
CA ASP A 268 18.47 19.55 1.29
C ASP A 268 18.57 19.45 2.84
N HIS A 269 18.91 18.27 3.38
CA HIS A 269 19.11 18.07 4.82
C HIS A 269 20.55 18.35 5.32
N GLU A 270 21.56 18.31 4.44
CA GLU A 270 22.94 18.62 4.83
C GLU A 270 23.24 20.14 4.83
N GLU A 271 22.48 20.96 4.10
CA GLU A 271 22.66 22.42 4.10
C GLU A 271 21.99 23.15 5.28
N ALA A 272 21.10 22.48 6.03
CA ALA A 272 20.38 23.10 7.14
C ALA A 272 21.11 23.03 8.50
N ASP A 273 22.16 22.21 8.65
CA ASP A 273 22.90 22.03 9.91
C ASP A 273 24.20 22.85 10.01
N GLY A 274 24.43 23.80 9.11
CA GLY A 274 25.63 24.61 9.00
C GLY A 274 25.52 26.04 9.50
N GLU A 275 24.64 26.41 10.43
CA GLU A 275 24.66 27.72 11.05
C GLU A 275 25.53 27.78 12.30
N ASP A 276 26.60 28.54 12.14
CA ASP A 276 27.65 28.98 13.09
C ASP A 276 27.14 29.28 14.51
N VAL A 277 27.73 28.56 15.46
CA VAL A 277 27.75 28.99 16.88
C VAL A 277 29.00 29.79 17.12
N ASP A 278 28.88 31.12 17.12
CA ASP A 278 29.95 32.01 17.59
C ASP A 278 30.33 31.71 19.06
N PRO A 279 31.63 31.61 19.39
CA PRO A 279 32.05 31.43 20.77
C PRO A 279 31.98 32.75 21.54
N ILE A 280 31.13 32.80 22.54
CA ILE A 280 31.11 33.90 23.53
C ILE A 280 32.45 33.90 24.27
N THR A 281 33.25 34.95 24.06
CA THR A 281 34.45 35.28 24.83
C THR A 281 34.04 36.04 26.11
N LEU A 282 34.50 35.54 27.25
CA LEU A 282 34.53 36.24 28.53
C LEU A 282 35.61 37.30 28.57
#